data_72a018062a36c3c1750ce03b851b769b
#
_entry.id   72a018062a36c3c1750ce03b851b769b
#
_cell.length_a   1.000
_cell.length_b   1.000
_cell.length_c   1.000
_cell.angle_alpha   90.00
_cell.angle_beta   90.00
_cell.angle_gamma   90.00
#
_symmetry.space_group_name_H-M   'P 1'
#
loop_
_entity.id
_entity.type
_entity.pdbx_description
1 polymer ?
#
loop_
_entity_poly.entity_id
_entity_poly.type
_entity_poly.pdbx_seq_one_letter_code
_entity_poly.pdbx_strand_id
1 'polypeptide(L)'
;ADASGHGLLAALLVRDVYVGLRMGIGGDLKIARAVERLNRILNKSRLATKFVSLFYGEFEANGEIIYVNAGHPGPLHLHARTRSFTELESTGMVLGPSPNAPYTRRAVKMEPGDLLLLYTDGIVEAHDQRGREFGLDRVRRILLDYRKRSARETAEKLLSAVREFSPGRPAEDDRTVVVIRRTGRLRQSNAPAPLAPAPPSIAAS
;
A
#
# COMPACT_ATOMS: atom_id res chain seq x y z
N ALA A 1 -2.95 -4.67 -2.03
CA ALA A 1 -3.87 -5.32 -2.96
C ALA A 1 -4.68 -6.35 -2.20
N ASP A 2 -5.93 -6.47 -2.58
CA ASP A 2 -6.84 -7.47 -2.04
C ASP A 2 -7.63 -8.12 -3.19
N ALA A 3 -7.77 -9.47 -3.16
CA ALA A 3 -8.41 -10.23 -4.21
C ALA A 3 -9.78 -10.71 -3.77
N SER A 4 -10.81 -10.47 -4.57
CA SER A 4 -12.18 -10.90 -4.27
C SER A 4 -12.29 -12.41 -4.03
N GLY A 5 -12.84 -12.79 -2.86
CA GLY A 5 -13.01 -14.18 -2.41
C GLY A 5 -11.74 -14.77 -1.78
N HIS A 6 -11.75 -16.07 -1.53
CA HIS A 6 -10.71 -16.78 -0.78
C HIS A 6 -10.24 -18.05 -1.50
N GLY A 7 -9.19 -18.65 -0.98
CA GLY A 7 -8.65 -19.94 -1.43
C GLY A 7 -7.74 -19.82 -2.66
N LEU A 8 -7.60 -20.94 -3.39
CA LEU A 8 -6.59 -21.07 -4.44
C LEU A 8 -6.73 -20.04 -5.57
N LEU A 9 -7.96 -19.72 -5.97
CA LEU A 9 -8.19 -18.76 -7.05
C LEU A 9 -7.76 -17.34 -6.67
N ALA A 10 -8.04 -16.89 -5.46
CA ALA A 10 -7.58 -15.60 -4.94
C ALA A 10 -6.05 -15.57 -4.86
N ALA A 11 -5.41 -16.64 -4.36
CA ALA A 11 -3.95 -16.74 -4.30
C ALA A 11 -3.28 -16.67 -5.69
N LEU A 12 -3.87 -17.29 -6.70
CA LEU A 12 -3.38 -17.19 -8.10
C LEU A 12 -3.50 -15.75 -8.64
N LEU A 13 -4.59 -15.06 -8.36
CA LEU A 13 -4.75 -13.65 -8.74
C LEU A 13 -3.69 -12.74 -8.08
N VAL A 14 -3.46 -12.91 -6.78
CA VAL A 14 -2.41 -12.17 -6.06
C VAL A 14 -1.04 -12.44 -6.67
N ARG A 15 -0.75 -13.70 -7.04
CA ARG A 15 0.49 -14.04 -7.76
C ARG A 15 0.59 -13.31 -9.10
N ASP A 16 -0.47 -13.29 -9.88
CA ASP A 16 -0.49 -12.64 -11.20
C ASP A 16 -0.32 -11.12 -11.07
N VAL A 17 -0.91 -10.51 -10.04
CA VAL A 17 -0.66 -9.10 -9.68
C VAL A 17 0.80 -8.87 -9.36
N TYR A 18 1.38 -9.69 -8.49
CA TYR A 18 2.79 -9.58 -8.10
C TYR A 18 3.74 -9.68 -9.30
N VAL A 19 3.56 -10.70 -10.14
CA VAL A 19 4.37 -10.90 -11.35
C VAL A 19 4.19 -9.75 -12.33
N GLY A 20 2.93 -9.34 -12.58
CA GLY A 20 2.61 -8.26 -13.52
C GLY A 20 3.19 -6.91 -13.09
N LEU A 21 3.16 -6.58 -11.80
CA LEU A 21 3.80 -5.39 -11.27
C LEU A 21 5.32 -5.47 -11.40
N ARG A 22 5.96 -6.60 -11.05
CA ARG A 22 7.42 -6.74 -11.18
C ARG A 22 7.88 -6.60 -12.62
N MET A 23 7.14 -7.13 -13.58
CA MET A 23 7.46 -6.97 -15.01
C MET A 23 7.21 -5.54 -15.50
N GLY A 24 6.26 -4.82 -14.91
CA GLY A 24 5.94 -3.43 -15.27
C GLY A 24 6.91 -2.41 -14.66
N ILE A 25 7.42 -2.68 -13.46
CA ILE A 25 8.33 -1.77 -12.74
C ILE A 25 9.74 -1.73 -13.36
N GLY A 26 10.17 -2.81 -14.04
CA GLY A 26 11.49 -2.88 -14.71
C GLY A 26 11.58 -2.13 -16.04
N GLY A 27 10.49 -1.51 -16.50
CA GLY A 27 10.45 -0.71 -17.72
C GLY A 27 10.12 0.75 -17.42
N ASP A 28 10.47 1.66 -18.33
CA ASP A 28 10.17 3.12 -18.25
C ASP A 28 8.65 3.46 -18.26
N LEU A 29 7.80 2.52 -17.85
CA LEU A 29 6.36 2.72 -17.84
C LEU A 29 5.93 3.54 -16.62
N LYS A 30 5.24 4.65 -16.88
CA LYS A 30 4.53 5.39 -15.82
C LYS A 30 3.56 4.46 -15.10
N ILE A 31 3.44 4.57 -13.76
CA ILE A 31 2.65 3.67 -12.90
C ILE A 31 1.22 3.41 -13.40
N ALA A 32 0.53 4.41 -13.93
CA ALA A 32 -0.82 4.25 -14.48
C ALA A 32 -0.85 3.25 -15.65
N ARG A 33 0.13 3.32 -16.57
CA ARG A 33 0.24 2.37 -17.69
C ARG A 33 0.57 0.94 -17.22
N ALA A 34 1.38 0.81 -16.17
CA ALA A 34 1.67 -0.49 -15.57
C ALA A 34 0.40 -1.12 -15.00
N VAL A 35 -0.43 -0.33 -14.29
CA VAL A 35 -1.72 -0.75 -13.74
C VAL A 35 -2.73 -1.09 -14.87
N GLU A 36 -2.82 -0.28 -15.93
CA GLU A 36 -3.65 -0.58 -17.09
C GLU A 36 -3.25 -1.90 -17.78
N ARG A 37 -1.95 -2.14 -17.92
CA ARG A 37 -1.45 -3.40 -18.49
C ARG A 37 -1.80 -4.59 -17.61
N LEU A 38 -1.61 -4.45 -16.28
CA LEU A 38 -1.99 -5.46 -15.31
C LEU A 38 -3.48 -5.76 -15.38
N ASN A 39 -4.33 -4.73 -15.43
CA ASN A 39 -5.77 -4.86 -15.57
C ASN A 39 -6.15 -5.69 -16.82
N ARG A 40 -5.53 -5.42 -17.98
CA ARG A 40 -5.78 -6.20 -19.19
C ARG A 40 -5.35 -7.66 -19.06
N ILE A 41 -4.26 -7.95 -18.33
CA ILE A 41 -3.81 -9.32 -18.07
C ILE A 41 -4.84 -10.05 -17.21
N LEU A 42 -5.28 -9.42 -16.12
CA LEU A 42 -6.27 -10.01 -15.21
C LEU A 42 -7.63 -10.23 -15.89
N ASN A 43 -8.08 -9.28 -16.71
CA ASN A 43 -9.33 -9.43 -17.48
C ASN A 43 -9.29 -10.60 -18.46
N LYS A 44 -8.13 -10.89 -19.08
CA LYS A 44 -7.95 -12.03 -19.99
C LYS A 44 -7.84 -13.36 -19.27
N SER A 45 -7.50 -13.37 -17.99
CA SER A 45 -7.53 -14.61 -17.22
C SER A 45 -8.98 -15.09 -17.14
N ARG A 46 -9.24 -16.40 -17.38
CA ARG A 46 -10.59 -16.98 -17.33
C ARG A 46 -11.29 -16.92 -15.96
N LEU A 47 -10.72 -16.15 -15.03
CA LEU A 47 -11.28 -15.84 -13.72
C LEU A 47 -12.19 -14.60 -13.75
N ALA A 48 -12.94 -14.41 -14.83
CA ALA A 48 -13.71 -13.21 -15.20
C ALA A 48 -14.74 -12.72 -14.17
N THR A 49 -15.05 -13.51 -13.15
CA THR A 49 -15.93 -13.11 -12.03
C THR A 49 -15.18 -12.56 -10.84
N LYS A 50 -13.86 -12.53 -10.90
CA LYS A 50 -12.99 -12.08 -9.81
C LYS A 50 -12.37 -10.72 -10.13
N PHE A 51 -12.17 -9.92 -9.12
CA PHE A 51 -11.51 -8.63 -9.22
C PHE A 51 -10.44 -8.51 -8.16
N VAL A 52 -9.55 -7.53 -8.33
CA VAL A 52 -8.53 -7.19 -7.36
C VAL A 52 -8.58 -5.69 -7.10
N SER A 53 -8.67 -5.30 -5.84
CA SER A 53 -8.42 -3.94 -5.42
C SER A 53 -6.92 -3.74 -5.23
N LEU A 54 -6.38 -2.60 -5.68
CA LEU A 54 -4.94 -2.32 -5.64
C LEU A 54 -4.66 -0.88 -5.29
N PHE A 55 -3.84 -0.65 -4.29
CA PHE A 55 -3.12 0.60 -4.12
C PHE A 55 -1.64 0.39 -4.50
N TYR A 56 -1.16 1.16 -5.46
CA TYR A 56 0.24 1.18 -5.87
C TYR A 56 0.81 2.58 -5.70
N GLY A 57 1.90 2.71 -4.95
CA GLY A 57 2.54 3.99 -4.66
C GLY A 57 4.06 3.94 -4.77
N GLU A 58 4.63 4.97 -5.38
CA GLU A 58 6.06 5.23 -5.47
C GLU A 58 6.41 6.36 -4.49
N PHE A 59 7.37 6.10 -3.62
CA PHE A 59 7.76 6.98 -2.52
C PHE A 59 9.11 7.61 -2.80
N GLU A 60 9.11 8.93 -3.00
CA GLU A 60 10.29 9.71 -3.25
C GLU A 60 10.97 10.18 -1.95
N ALA A 61 12.30 10.33 -1.98
CA ALA A 61 13.07 10.79 -0.82
C ALA A 61 12.65 12.19 -0.32
N ASN A 62 12.15 13.04 -1.22
CA ASN A 62 11.62 14.37 -0.89
C ASN A 62 10.27 14.30 -0.13
N GLY A 63 9.65 13.11 -0.02
CA GLY A 63 8.36 12.85 0.62
C GLY A 63 7.18 12.92 -0.33
N GLU A 64 7.40 13.09 -1.61
CA GLU A 64 6.35 12.95 -2.61
C GLU A 64 5.96 11.49 -2.77
N ILE A 65 4.67 11.23 -2.89
CA ILE A 65 4.09 9.91 -3.17
C ILE A 65 3.29 10.07 -4.45
N ILE A 66 3.68 9.35 -5.50
CA ILE A 66 2.92 9.25 -6.73
C ILE A 66 2.17 7.92 -6.66
N TYR A 67 0.84 7.93 -6.79
CA TYR A 67 0.05 6.74 -6.59
C TYR A 67 -1.05 6.53 -7.64
N VAL A 68 -1.47 5.27 -7.75
CA VAL A 68 -2.71 4.83 -8.39
C VAL A 68 -3.48 4.00 -7.37
N ASN A 69 -4.74 4.33 -7.17
CA ASN A 69 -5.66 3.56 -6.34
C ASN A 69 -6.76 2.97 -7.23
N ALA A 70 -6.70 1.67 -7.46
CA ALA A 70 -7.66 0.90 -8.25
C ALA A 70 -8.70 0.26 -7.31
N GLY A 71 -9.61 1.08 -6.76
CA GLY A 71 -10.73 0.64 -5.93
C GLY A 71 -10.34 0.01 -4.57
N HIS A 72 -9.14 0.27 -4.07
CA HIS A 72 -8.71 -0.20 -2.76
C HIS A 72 -9.12 0.80 -1.66
N PRO A 73 -9.39 0.38 -0.40
CA PRO A 73 -9.62 1.30 0.70
C PRO A 73 -8.61 2.43 0.71
N GLY A 74 -9.09 3.68 0.72
CA GLY A 74 -8.24 4.85 0.60
C GLY A 74 -7.26 4.97 1.77
N PRO A 75 -5.93 4.97 1.51
CA PRO A 75 -4.96 5.20 2.57
C PRO A 75 -5.22 6.49 3.32
N LEU A 76 -5.10 6.46 4.64
CA LEU A 76 -5.30 7.62 5.50
C LEU A 76 -3.97 8.34 5.74
N HIS A 77 -3.85 9.57 5.26
CA HIS A 77 -2.74 10.46 5.53
C HIS A 77 -3.07 11.37 6.72
N LEU A 78 -2.39 11.15 7.84
CA LEU A 78 -2.45 12.02 9.01
C LEU A 78 -1.38 13.10 8.91
N HIS A 79 -1.80 14.35 8.79
CA HIS A 79 -0.93 15.52 8.82
C HIS A 79 -0.50 15.83 10.26
N ALA A 80 0.78 15.69 10.56
CA ALA A 80 1.32 15.85 11.93
C ALA A 80 1.07 17.24 12.50
N ARG A 81 1.19 18.29 11.66
CA ARG A 81 1.06 19.69 12.05
C ARG A 81 -0.38 20.08 12.38
N THR A 82 -1.31 19.73 11.51
CA THR A 82 -2.74 20.13 11.62
C THR A 82 -3.59 19.12 12.35
N ARG A 83 -3.11 17.89 12.52
CA ARG A 83 -3.84 16.73 13.06
C ARG A 83 -5.11 16.40 12.26
N SER A 84 -5.15 16.81 10.99
CA SER A 84 -6.20 16.48 10.05
C SER A 84 -5.86 15.24 9.25
N PHE A 85 -6.87 14.66 8.62
CA PHE A 85 -6.73 13.52 7.74
C PHE A 85 -7.06 13.91 6.30
N THR A 86 -6.30 13.34 5.38
CA THR A 86 -6.65 13.28 3.96
C THR A 86 -6.71 11.81 3.56
N GLU A 87 -7.75 11.41 2.87
CA GLU A 87 -7.85 10.09 2.28
C GLU A 87 -7.30 10.11 0.85
N LEU A 88 -6.48 9.14 0.50
CA LEU A 88 -5.95 8.98 -0.85
C LEU A 88 -7.01 8.24 -1.69
N GLU A 89 -7.92 9.02 -2.27
CA GLU A 89 -9.07 8.51 -3.00
C GLU A 89 -8.73 7.59 -4.17
N SER A 90 -9.72 6.82 -4.60
CA SER A 90 -9.62 5.98 -5.80
C SER A 90 -9.34 6.84 -7.06
N THR A 91 -8.50 6.31 -7.93
CA THR A 91 -8.11 6.92 -9.22
C THR A 91 -8.51 6.08 -10.42
N GLY A 92 -9.20 4.98 -10.17
CA GLY A 92 -9.73 4.05 -11.15
C GLY A 92 -10.51 2.93 -10.46
N MET A 93 -11.27 2.14 -11.23
CA MET A 93 -12.03 1.02 -10.71
C MET A 93 -11.11 -0.16 -10.34
N VAL A 94 -11.63 -1.16 -9.62
CA VAL A 94 -10.94 -2.43 -9.35
C VAL A 94 -10.43 -3.09 -10.62
N LEU A 95 -9.36 -3.87 -10.51
CA LEU A 95 -8.76 -4.58 -11.65
C LEU A 95 -9.59 -5.80 -12.02
N GLY A 96 -9.71 -6.08 -13.31
CA GLY A 96 -10.33 -7.29 -13.87
C GLY A 96 -11.65 -7.10 -14.60
N PRO A 97 -12.66 -6.37 -14.05
CA PRO A 97 -13.99 -6.34 -14.66
C PRO A 97 -14.06 -5.71 -16.06
N SER A 98 -13.26 -4.68 -16.33
CA SER A 98 -13.26 -3.97 -17.62
C SER A 98 -11.86 -3.85 -18.19
N PRO A 99 -11.57 -4.38 -19.39
CA PRO A 99 -10.21 -4.39 -19.95
C PRO A 99 -9.68 -3.00 -20.29
N ASN A 100 -10.57 -2.04 -20.53
CA ASN A 100 -10.25 -0.68 -20.94
C ASN A 100 -10.53 0.35 -19.85
N ALA A 101 -10.59 -0.09 -18.57
CA ALA A 101 -10.74 0.83 -17.45
C ALA A 101 -9.57 1.84 -17.43
N PRO A 102 -9.84 3.14 -17.35
CA PRO A 102 -8.81 4.15 -17.22
C PRO A 102 -8.29 4.20 -15.77
N TYR A 103 -6.98 4.44 -15.64
CA TYR A 103 -6.34 4.69 -14.34
C TYR A 103 -5.55 5.99 -14.43
N THR A 104 -5.75 6.86 -13.45
CA THR A 104 -5.00 8.10 -13.35
C THR A 104 -4.03 8.04 -12.18
N ARG A 105 -2.92 8.75 -12.28
CA ARG A 105 -1.99 8.93 -11.17
C ARG A 105 -2.32 10.21 -10.43
N ARG A 106 -2.19 10.18 -9.12
CA ARG A 106 -2.20 11.39 -8.27
C ARG A 106 -0.89 11.49 -7.50
N ALA A 107 -0.59 12.68 -7.03
CA ALA A 107 0.55 12.92 -6.16
C ALA A 107 0.08 13.55 -4.85
N VAL A 108 0.72 13.18 -3.76
CA VAL A 108 0.55 13.76 -2.44
C VAL A 108 1.91 13.91 -1.79
N LYS A 109 2.08 14.92 -0.95
CA LYS A 109 3.33 15.14 -0.23
C LYS A 109 3.13 14.89 1.25
N MET A 110 3.93 14.01 1.82
CA MET A 110 4.06 13.84 3.26
C MET A 110 5.11 14.82 3.78
N GLU A 111 4.79 15.55 4.84
CA GLU A 111 5.75 16.37 5.58
C GLU A 111 6.42 15.56 6.71
N PRO A 112 7.60 15.99 7.21
CA PRO A 112 8.24 15.34 8.35
C PRO A 112 7.28 15.20 9.54
N GLY A 113 7.17 13.98 10.06
CA GLY A 113 6.25 13.64 11.15
C GLY A 113 4.91 13.07 10.71
N ASP A 114 4.51 13.26 9.44
CA ASP A 114 3.27 12.70 8.90
C ASP A 114 3.26 11.16 8.95
N LEU A 115 2.05 10.62 9.05
CA LEU A 115 1.76 9.19 8.97
C LEU A 115 0.87 8.90 7.76
N LEU A 116 1.19 7.83 7.05
CA LEU A 116 0.29 7.21 6.08
C LEU A 116 -0.05 5.80 6.56
N LEU A 117 -1.34 5.52 6.66
CA LEU A 117 -1.87 4.19 6.95
C LEU A 117 -2.48 3.60 5.68
N LEU A 118 -1.98 2.44 5.26
CA LEU A 118 -2.65 1.58 4.28
C LEU A 118 -3.25 0.40 5.06
N TYR A 119 -4.45 -0.03 4.67
CA TYR A 119 -5.16 -1.11 5.36
C TYR A 119 -6.10 -1.83 4.38
N THR A 120 -6.46 -3.08 4.70
CA THR A 120 -7.54 -3.81 4.05
C THR A 120 -8.86 -3.57 4.80
N ASP A 121 -9.98 -3.77 4.13
CA ASP A 121 -11.35 -3.62 4.66
C ASP A 121 -11.60 -4.46 5.91
N GLY A 122 -10.99 -5.66 6.02
CA GLY A 122 -11.05 -6.48 7.23
C GLY A 122 -10.58 -5.80 8.53
N ILE A 123 -9.98 -4.58 8.44
CA ILE A 123 -9.70 -3.74 9.61
C ILE A 123 -10.96 -2.97 10.03
N VAL A 124 -11.58 -2.26 9.12
CA VAL A 124 -12.72 -1.35 9.41
C VAL A 124 -14.04 -2.09 9.53
N GLU A 125 -14.20 -3.17 8.77
CA GLU A 125 -15.38 -4.04 8.76
C GLU A 125 -15.34 -5.14 9.83
N ALA A 126 -14.29 -5.20 10.66
CA ALA A 126 -14.26 -6.12 11.78
C ALA A 126 -15.45 -5.89 12.71
N HIS A 127 -16.25 -6.93 12.99
CA HIS A 127 -17.47 -6.84 13.78
C HIS A 127 -17.27 -7.24 15.25
N ASP A 128 -17.97 -6.54 16.15
CA ASP A 128 -18.09 -6.97 17.55
C ASP A 128 -19.20 -8.05 17.72
N GLN A 129 -19.42 -8.50 18.95
CA GLN A 129 -20.46 -9.48 19.26
C GLN A 129 -21.89 -9.00 18.97
N ARG A 130 -22.09 -7.68 18.83
CA ARG A 130 -23.37 -7.05 18.52
C ARG A 130 -23.53 -6.71 17.05
N GLY A 131 -22.57 -7.11 16.18
CA GLY A 131 -22.58 -6.83 14.76
C GLY A 131 -22.22 -5.39 14.39
N ARG A 132 -21.60 -4.62 15.29
CA ARG A 132 -21.12 -3.26 14.98
C ARG A 132 -19.72 -3.32 14.40
N GLU A 133 -19.47 -2.56 13.36
CA GLU A 133 -18.15 -2.45 12.75
C GLU A 133 -17.14 -1.69 13.63
N PHE A 134 -15.86 -2.02 13.46
CA PHE A 134 -14.76 -1.27 14.08
C PHE A 134 -14.76 0.17 13.60
N GLY A 135 -14.85 0.38 12.30
CA GLY A 135 -15.07 1.66 11.65
C GLY A 135 -13.85 2.59 11.62
N LEU A 136 -13.88 3.54 10.68
CA LEU A 136 -12.80 4.51 10.45
C LEU A 136 -12.55 5.45 11.63
N ASP A 137 -13.56 5.78 12.41
CA ASP A 137 -13.41 6.74 13.53
C ASP A 137 -12.49 6.18 14.63
N ARG A 138 -12.57 4.87 14.90
CA ARG A 138 -11.64 4.24 15.85
C ARG A 138 -10.23 4.20 15.29
N VAL A 139 -10.08 3.92 14.00
CA VAL A 139 -8.78 3.97 13.30
C VAL A 139 -8.17 5.37 13.42
N ARG A 140 -8.90 6.42 13.06
CA ARG A 140 -8.45 7.82 13.15
C ARG A 140 -8.03 8.20 14.56
N ARG A 141 -8.81 7.80 15.56
CA ARG A 141 -8.48 8.06 16.98
C ARG A 141 -7.15 7.41 17.37
N ILE A 142 -6.95 6.14 17.03
CA ILE A 142 -5.70 5.44 17.33
C ILE A 142 -4.52 6.12 16.65
N LEU A 143 -4.64 6.51 15.37
CA LEU A 143 -3.58 7.23 14.66
C LEU A 143 -3.23 8.57 15.34
N LEU A 144 -4.24 9.31 15.81
CA LEU A 144 -4.02 10.57 16.55
C LEU A 144 -3.31 10.34 17.88
N ASP A 145 -3.73 9.34 18.65
CA ASP A 145 -3.16 9.03 19.95
C ASP A 145 -1.70 8.54 19.81
N TYR A 146 -1.43 7.78 18.75
CA TYR A 146 -0.11 7.19 18.47
C TYR A 146 0.75 8.03 17.50
N ARG A 147 0.33 9.25 17.16
CA ARG A 147 1.02 10.11 16.17
C ARG A 147 2.49 10.41 16.49
N LYS A 148 2.91 10.30 17.76
CA LYS A 148 4.30 10.47 18.19
C LYS A 148 5.06 9.15 18.38
N ARG A 149 4.39 8.02 18.25
CA ARG A 149 4.98 6.68 18.40
C ARG A 149 5.60 6.22 17.08
N SER A 150 6.39 5.16 17.10
CA SER A 150 6.94 4.56 15.89
C SER A 150 5.83 4.01 14.98
N ALA A 151 6.14 3.82 13.70
CA ALA A 151 5.23 3.16 12.75
C ALA A 151 4.84 1.75 13.23
N ARG A 152 5.81 1.02 13.80
CA ARG A 152 5.61 -0.32 14.34
C ARG A 152 4.63 -0.32 15.51
N GLU A 153 4.84 0.53 16.54
CA GLU A 153 3.94 0.65 17.69
C GLU A 153 2.51 1.03 17.26
N THR A 154 2.40 1.89 16.25
CA THR A 154 1.09 2.30 15.71
C THR A 154 0.38 1.13 15.03
N ALA A 155 1.07 0.34 14.22
CA ALA A 155 0.52 -0.83 13.55
C ALA A 155 0.11 -1.92 14.57
N GLU A 156 0.98 -2.22 15.54
CA GLU A 156 0.72 -3.20 16.60
C GLU A 156 -0.50 -2.80 17.44
N LYS A 157 -0.63 -1.51 17.81
CA LYS A 157 -1.79 -1.00 18.56
C LYS A 157 -3.08 -1.13 17.77
N LEU A 158 -3.05 -0.78 16.47
CA LEU A 158 -4.24 -0.88 15.63
C LEU A 158 -4.71 -2.34 15.53
N LEU A 159 -3.80 -3.27 15.23
CA LEU A 159 -4.12 -4.70 15.15
C LEU A 159 -4.60 -5.28 16.48
N SER A 160 -4.02 -4.84 17.62
CA SER A 160 -4.48 -5.23 18.96
C SER A 160 -5.90 -4.73 19.23
N ALA A 161 -6.17 -3.46 18.91
CA ALA A 161 -7.49 -2.87 19.12
C ALA A 161 -8.58 -3.56 18.29
N VAL A 162 -8.28 -3.97 17.05
CA VAL A 162 -9.22 -4.74 16.23
C VAL A 162 -9.47 -6.12 16.83
N ARG A 163 -8.41 -6.82 17.32
CA ARG A 163 -8.57 -8.13 18.00
C ARG A 163 -9.39 -8.03 19.27
N GLU A 164 -9.14 -7.00 20.08
CA GLU A 164 -9.87 -6.73 21.32
C GLU A 164 -11.35 -6.39 21.07
N PHE A 165 -11.65 -5.76 19.93
CA PHE A 165 -13.00 -5.41 19.51
C PHE A 165 -13.82 -6.61 19.02
N SER A 166 -13.19 -7.61 18.41
CA SER A 166 -13.80 -8.83 17.86
C SER A 166 -13.38 -10.09 18.63
N PRO A 167 -13.62 -10.19 19.94
CA PRO A 167 -13.14 -11.32 20.73
C PRO A 167 -13.87 -12.61 20.34
N GLY A 168 -13.10 -13.69 20.14
CA GLY A 168 -13.64 -15.03 19.91
C GLY A 168 -14.26 -15.25 18.52
N ARG A 169 -14.22 -14.29 17.62
CA ARG A 169 -14.64 -14.46 16.21
C ARG A 169 -13.42 -14.73 15.33
N PRO A 170 -13.49 -15.73 14.43
CA PRO A 170 -12.52 -15.83 13.34
C PRO A 170 -12.52 -14.52 12.53
N ALA A 171 -11.38 -14.15 11.98
CA ALA A 171 -11.35 -13.05 11.03
C ALA A 171 -12.20 -13.42 9.80
N GLU A 172 -13.17 -12.59 9.50
CA GLU A 172 -14.07 -12.79 8.34
C GLU A 172 -13.32 -12.46 7.03
N ASP A 173 -12.27 -11.61 7.13
CA ASP A 173 -11.40 -11.24 6.02
C ASP A 173 -9.97 -10.96 6.49
N ASP A 174 -9.04 -10.82 5.53
CA ASP A 174 -7.62 -10.58 5.79
C ASP A 174 -7.39 -9.19 6.40
N ARG A 175 -6.66 -9.15 7.51
CA ARG A 175 -6.36 -7.93 8.28
C ARG A 175 -4.92 -7.49 8.02
N THR A 176 -4.73 -6.65 7.02
CA THR A 176 -3.42 -6.11 6.68
C THR A 176 -3.32 -4.64 7.06
N VAL A 177 -2.19 -4.27 7.66
CA VAL A 177 -1.87 -2.89 8.05
C VAL A 177 -0.45 -2.56 7.66
N VAL A 178 -0.25 -1.45 6.95
CA VAL A 178 1.06 -0.88 6.68
C VAL A 178 1.06 0.58 7.16
N VAL A 179 1.95 0.90 8.09
CA VAL A 179 2.13 2.27 8.60
C VAL A 179 3.45 2.82 8.10
N ILE A 180 3.40 3.95 7.43
CA ILE A 180 4.58 4.67 6.94
C ILE A 180 4.66 6.00 7.69
N ARG A 181 5.83 6.28 8.30
CA ARG A 181 6.11 7.56 8.94
C ARG A 181 7.22 8.26 8.18
N ARG A 182 7.00 9.51 7.76
CA ARG A 182 8.07 10.33 7.26
C ARG A 182 8.92 10.86 8.43
N THR A 183 10.17 10.39 8.49
CA THR A 183 11.17 10.93 9.43
C THR A 183 11.86 12.13 8.81
N GLY A 184 12.14 13.19 9.58
CA GLY A 184 12.77 14.42 9.06
C GLY A 184 14.25 14.28 8.64
N ARG A 185 14.85 13.08 8.73
CA ARG A 185 16.23 12.81 8.31
C ARG A 185 16.23 12.07 6.98
N LEU A 186 16.75 12.72 5.95
CA LEU A 186 17.37 11.98 4.86
C LEU A 186 18.50 11.15 5.52
N ARG A 187 18.37 9.81 5.56
CA ARG A 187 19.56 8.99 5.72
C ARG A 187 20.41 9.34 4.52
N GLN A 188 21.58 9.94 4.76
CA GLN A 188 22.63 9.96 3.76
C GLN A 188 22.79 8.50 3.33
N SER A 189 22.44 8.19 2.07
CA SER A 189 22.75 6.89 1.50
C SER A 189 24.26 6.72 1.70
N ASN A 190 24.66 5.67 2.38
CA ASN A 190 26.01 5.18 2.26
C ASN A 190 26.18 4.78 0.79
N ALA A 191 26.55 5.74 -0.05
CA ALA A 191 27.06 5.43 -1.36
C ALA A 191 28.23 4.45 -1.14
N PRO A 192 28.28 3.31 -1.81
CA PRO A 192 29.45 2.45 -1.70
C PRO A 192 30.68 3.29 -2.00
N ALA A 193 31.69 3.16 -1.14
CA ALA A 193 32.96 3.86 -1.33
C ALA A 193 33.44 3.66 -2.78
N PRO A 194 33.94 4.73 -3.46
CA PRO A 194 34.45 4.58 -4.81
C PRO A 194 35.48 3.46 -4.81
N LEU A 195 35.32 2.53 -5.74
CA LEU A 195 36.27 1.44 -5.97
C LEU A 195 37.69 2.05 -6.10
N ALA A 196 38.58 1.56 -5.26
CA ALA A 196 40.02 1.95 -5.37
C ALA A 196 40.53 1.78 -6.81
N PRO A 197 41.32 2.71 -7.32
CA PRO A 197 41.88 2.60 -8.66
C PRO A 197 42.65 1.29 -8.80
N ALA A 198 42.43 0.61 -9.92
CA ALA A 198 43.13 -0.63 -10.24
C ALA A 198 44.65 -0.41 -10.20
N PRO A 199 45.44 -1.37 -9.66
CA PRO A 199 46.88 -1.26 -9.65
C PRO A 199 47.45 -1.18 -11.11
N PRO A 200 48.53 -0.43 -11.32
CA PRO A 200 49.10 -0.28 -12.65
C PRO A 200 49.54 -1.63 -13.22
N SER A 201 49.15 -1.87 -14.45
CA SER A 201 49.55 -3.04 -15.24
C SER A 201 51.08 -3.08 -15.32
N ILE A 202 51.70 -4.13 -14.80
CA ILE A 202 53.12 -4.41 -15.00
C ILE A 202 53.26 -4.93 -16.43
N ALA A 203 53.78 -4.09 -17.32
CA ALA A 203 54.19 -4.52 -18.63
C ALA A 203 55.41 -5.46 -18.49
N ALA A 204 55.26 -6.71 -18.91
CA ALA A 204 56.37 -7.65 -19.03
C ALA A 204 57.19 -7.28 -20.25
N SER A 205 58.48 -7.07 -19.99
CA SER A 205 59.52 -6.92 -21.00
C SER A 205 59.91 -8.28 -21.53
#